data_a2de27227e34974c66ba94c47e36d4c4
#
_entry.id   a2de27227e34974c66ba94c47e36d4c4
#
_cell.length_a   1.000
_cell.length_b   1.000
_cell.length_c   1.000
_cell.angle_alpha   90.00
_cell.angle_beta   90.00
_cell.angle_gamma   90.00
#
_symmetry.space_group_name_H-M   'P 1'
#
loop_
_entity.id
_entity.type
_entity.pdbx_description
1 polymer ?
#
loop_
_entity_poly.entity_id
_entity_poly.type
_entity_poly.pdbx_seq_one_letter_code
_entity_poly.pdbx_strand_id
1 'polypeptide(L)'
;MRCSRRMWSGNGLARGVARVALIAGLAAPVGAAQRTVPGAVRGEVIDSAGLPIGNASVRLPATNARTRSDAAGRFTFERVAPGRYEIVGVSIGFLATEDSVVVRSGETTHVRFRFAAPPLHVDTLPPRLARGTRPDTAPDDAGTIDRVARVARLAALRPRPANRAPRELRIWVGGGLGIPMRLLRIADDGTRVHGEQILWLMQTIPERSDAPRWRAFLDSVPTWLRDTFHCGPLLADTTHHAEAQSGDQNELVAACRVQFAREPNWRAVLAELERHHIWNLPDASELPVVVTRRQVNEEVITTDGVGVTVETWNGTRYRAYTIGNPDRQPFAEYRDAAAILHLVVAFPTTHSPDSRQ
;
A
#
# COMPACT_ATOMS: atom_id res chain seq x y z
N MET A 1 -21.63 48.10 15.90
CA MET A 1 -20.95 49.42 15.73
C MET A 1 -20.64 49.56 14.26
N ARG A 2 -21.47 50.21 13.54
CA ARG A 2 -21.47 51.53 12.86
C ARG A 2 -20.09 51.86 12.25
N CYS A 3 -20.03 51.78 10.92
CA CYS A 3 -20.16 52.91 9.96
C CYS A 3 -18.83 53.65 9.73
N SER A 4 -18.36 53.79 8.51
CA SER A 4 -18.76 54.91 7.66
C SER A 4 -18.15 54.85 6.25
N ARG A 5 -18.98 55.12 5.27
CA ARG A 5 -18.67 55.54 3.91
C ARG A 5 -18.11 56.95 3.89
N ARG A 6 -17.17 57.25 3.01
CA ARG A 6 -17.00 58.61 2.50
C ARG A 6 -16.95 58.56 0.94
N MET A 7 -17.96 59.07 0.34
CA MET A 7 -17.98 59.60 -1.01
C MET A 7 -17.19 60.94 -1.03
N TRP A 8 -16.50 61.20 -2.12
CA TRP A 8 -16.17 62.53 -2.51
C TRP A 8 -16.37 62.69 -4.03
N SER A 9 -17.30 63.59 -4.38
CA SER A 9 -17.58 64.15 -5.69
C SER A 9 -16.76 65.42 -5.85
N GLY A 10 -16.30 65.71 -7.05
CA GLY A 10 -15.67 66.98 -7.39
C GLY A 10 -15.60 67.18 -8.89
N ASN A 11 -16.61 67.87 -9.40
CA ASN A 11 -16.68 68.40 -10.77
C ASN A 11 -15.62 69.52 -10.95
N GLY A 12 -14.97 69.54 -12.11
CA GLY A 12 -14.17 70.66 -12.56
C GLY A 12 -14.07 70.72 -14.08
N LEU A 13 -14.99 71.48 -14.68
CA LEU A 13 -14.93 71.84 -16.05
C LEU A 13 -13.86 72.92 -16.28
N ALA A 14 -12.92 72.67 -17.21
CA ALA A 14 -12.14 73.76 -17.83
C ALA A 14 -12.00 73.52 -19.33
N ARG A 15 -12.55 74.46 -20.08
CA ARG A 15 -12.44 74.62 -21.54
C ARG A 15 -11.03 75.09 -21.92
N GLY A 16 -10.40 74.48 -22.94
CA GLY A 16 -9.10 74.93 -23.45
C GLY A 16 -8.74 74.39 -24.82
N VAL A 17 -9.18 75.14 -25.83
CA VAL A 17 -8.54 75.41 -27.12
C VAL A 17 -7.80 74.26 -27.87
N ALA A 18 -8.38 73.93 -29.04
CA ALA A 18 -7.81 73.07 -30.07
C ALA A 18 -6.51 73.66 -30.65
N ARG A 19 -5.47 72.88 -30.72
CA ARG A 19 -4.33 73.03 -31.66
C ARG A 19 -4.20 71.70 -32.42
N VAL A 20 -4.55 71.77 -33.70
CA VAL A 20 -4.32 70.68 -34.66
C VAL A 20 -2.81 70.65 -34.93
N ALA A 21 -2.14 69.65 -34.44
CA ALA A 21 -0.80 69.27 -34.87
C ALA A 21 -0.87 68.00 -35.73
N LEU A 22 -0.55 68.22 -36.98
CA LEU A 22 -0.42 67.21 -38.01
C LEU A 22 0.84 66.36 -37.69
N ILE A 23 0.66 65.26 -37.06
CA ILE A 23 1.79 64.29 -36.81
C ILE A 23 1.75 63.32 -37.99
N ALA A 24 2.73 63.42 -38.87
CA ALA A 24 3.05 62.44 -39.87
C ALA A 24 3.32 61.07 -39.21
N GLY A 25 2.45 60.11 -39.47
CA GLY A 25 2.58 58.77 -38.94
C GLY A 25 3.79 58.08 -39.56
N LEU A 26 4.84 57.91 -38.78
CA LEU A 26 5.86 56.87 -39.00
C LEU A 26 5.18 55.52 -38.72
N ALA A 27 4.76 54.82 -39.76
CA ALA A 27 4.38 53.42 -39.66
C ALA A 27 5.61 52.61 -39.25
N ALA A 28 5.70 52.28 -37.93
CA ALA A 28 6.63 51.30 -37.47
C ALA A 28 6.33 49.98 -38.21
N PRO A 29 7.31 49.27 -38.71
CA PRO A 29 7.08 47.96 -39.32
C PRO A 29 6.49 47.06 -38.24
N VAL A 30 5.29 46.54 -38.48
CA VAL A 30 4.73 45.43 -37.68
C VAL A 30 5.71 44.31 -37.83
N GLY A 31 6.53 44.09 -36.79
CA GLY A 31 7.50 42.99 -36.71
C GLY A 31 6.76 41.70 -37.01
N ALA A 32 7.09 41.06 -38.12
CA ALA A 32 6.57 39.76 -38.46
C ALA A 32 6.83 38.84 -37.27
N ALA A 33 5.77 38.45 -36.58
CA ALA A 33 5.83 37.47 -35.54
C ALA A 33 6.45 36.21 -36.15
N GLN A 34 7.75 35.99 -35.90
CA GLN A 34 8.41 34.78 -36.34
C GLN A 34 7.67 33.61 -35.72
N ARG A 35 7.03 32.81 -36.54
CA ARG A 35 6.41 31.57 -36.14
C ARG A 35 7.51 30.68 -35.56
N THR A 36 7.63 30.67 -34.25
CA THR A 36 8.57 29.80 -33.56
C THR A 36 8.08 28.36 -33.68
N VAL A 37 8.88 27.50 -34.31
CA VAL A 37 8.61 26.07 -34.41
C VAL A 37 8.86 25.44 -33.02
N PRO A 38 7.87 24.74 -32.45
CA PRO A 38 8.08 24.07 -31.18
C PRO A 38 9.26 23.08 -31.26
N GLY A 39 10.07 23.02 -30.21
CA GLY A 39 11.09 22.01 -30.03
C GLY A 39 10.58 20.80 -29.24
N ALA A 40 11.47 19.89 -28.90
CA ALA A 40 11.17 18.74 -28.05
C ALA A 40 12.21 18.63 -26.92
N VAL A 41 11.80 18.00 -25.80
CA VAL A 41 12.71 17.60 -24.73
C VAL A 41 12.65 16.09 -24.62
N ARG A 42 13.79 15.42 -24.73
CA ARG A 42 13.96 14.00 -24.52
C ARG A 42 14.97 13.75 -23.41
N GLY A 43 14.73 12.75 -22.61
CA GLY A 43 15.68 12.47 -21.53
C GLY A 43 15.58 11.07 -21.00
N GLU A 44 16.45 10.82 -20.04
CA GLU A 44 16.48 9.59 -19.28
C GLU A 44 16.57 9.88 -17.80
N VAL A 45 15.95 9.01 -17.01
CA VAL A 45 15.97 9.02 -15.55
C VAL A 45 16.75 7.81 -15.09
N ILE A 46 17.81 8.04 -14.33
CA ILE A 46 18.68 7.00 -13.79
C ILE A 46 18.91 7.21 -12.29
N ASP A 47 19.26 6.15 -11.58
CA ASP A 47 19.70 6.23 -10.19
C ASP A 47 21.20 6.61 -10.07
N SER A 48 21.70 6.63 -8.84
CA SER A 48 23.12 6.93 -8.56
C SER A 48 24.07 5.85 -9.11
N ALA A 49 23.60 4.62 -9.29
CA ALA A 49 24.34 3.52 -9.89
C ALA A 49 24.27 3.51 -11.43
N GLY A 50 23.46 4.38 -12.03
CA GLY A 50 23.25 4.46 -13.49
C GLY A 50 22.17 3.52 -14.00
N LEU A 51 21.39 2.88 -13.12
CA LEU A 51 20.28 2.02 -13.54
C LEU A 51 19.06 2.86 -13.90
N PRO A 52 18.29 2.48 -14.95
CA PRO A 52 17.13 3.22 -15.39
C PRO A 52 16.00 3.15 -14.34
N ILE A 53 15.31 4.28 -14.15
CA ILE A 53 14.14 4.37 -13.28
C ILE A 53 12.90 4.52 -14.16
N GLY A 54 12.08 3.47 -14.20
CA GLY A 54 10.78 3.48 -14.87
C GLY A 54 9.70 4.15 -14.02
N ASN A 55 8.66 4.65 -14.70
CA ASN A 55 7.49 5.28 -14.08
C ASN A 55 7.79 6.54 -13.24
N ALA A 56 8.95 7.15 -13.36
CA ALA A 56 9.26 8.43 -12.74
C ALA A 56 8.39 9.53 -13.39
N SER A 57 7.79 10.37 -12.58
CA SER A 57 7.02 11.53 -13.05
C SER A 57 7.97 12.67 -13.40
N VAL A 58 7.91 13.16 -14.63
CA VAL A 58 8.68 14.35 -15.08
C VAL A 58 7.71 15.44 -15.48
N ARG A 59 7.96 16.66 -15.08
CA ARG A 59 7.09 17.81 -15.36
C ARG A 59 7.86 19.06 -15.74
N LEU A 60 7.23 19.89 -16.55
CA LEU A 60 7.64 21.26 -16.86
C LEU A 60 6.63 22.20 -16.18
N PRO A 61 6.91 22.74 -14.97
CA PRO A 61 5.92 23.47 -14.17
C PRO A 61 5.31 24.66 -14.92
N ALA A 62 6.12 25.40 -15.67
CA ALA A 62 5.68 26.59 -16.41
C ALA A 62 4.65 26.29 -17.53
N THR A 63 4.56 25.05 -18.01
CA THR A 63 3.65 24.66 -19.10
C THR A 63 2.56 23.70 -18.65
N ASN A 64 2.55 23.28 -17.38
CA ASN A 64 1.72 22.18 -16.86
C ASN A 64 1.92 20.84 -17.57
N ALA A 65 2.90 20.70 -18.44
CA ALA A 65 3.18 19.45 -19.14
C ALA A 65 3.77 18.42 -18.17
N ARG A 66 3.28 17.18 -18.29
CA ARG A 66 3.73 16.03 -17.49
C ARG A 66 3.91 14.83 -18.40
N THR A 67 4.91 14.01 -18.07
CA THR A 67 5.15 12.72 -18.70
C THR A 67 5.67 11.74 -17.67
N ARG A 68 5.80 10.47 -18.06
CA ARG A 68 6.42 9.44 -17.22
C ARG A 68 7.54 8.77 -17.99
N SER A 69 8.57 8.32 -17.29
CA SER A 69 9.61 7.50 -17.89
C SER A 69 9.09 6.09 -18.20
N ASP A 70 9.56 5.52 -19.31
CA ASP A 70 9.33 4.12 -19.67
C ASP A 70 10.21 3.18 -18.80
N ALA A 71 10.09 1.86 -19.03
CA ALA A 71 10.88 0.87 -18.30
C ALA A 71 12.40 1.02 -18.47
N ALA A 72 12.85 1.67 -19.54
CA ALA A 72 14.25 2.00 -19.79
C ALA A 72 14.63 3.40 -19.27
N GLY A 73 13.77 4.02 -18.44
CA GLY A 73 13.99 5.33 -17.86
C GLY A 73 13.79 6.51 -18.82
N ARG A 74 13.36 6.30 -20.07
CA ARG A 74 13.27 7.35 -21.09
C ARG A 74 11.95 8.10 -21.00
N PHE A 75 12.00 9.40 -21.26
CA PHE A 75 10.82 10.27 -21.33
C PHE A 75 10.91 11.27 -22.48
N THR A 76 9.75 11.82 -22.88
CA THR A 76 9.67 12.82 -23.95
C THR A 76 8.59 13.84 -23.66
N PHE A 77 8.90 15.11 -23.93
CA PHE A 77 7.95 16.17 -24.14
C PHE A 77 8.05 16.61 -25.58
N GLU A 78 6.97 16.53 -26.32
CA GLU A 78 6.87 17.02 -27.68
C GLU A 78 6.17 18.38 -27.73
N ARG A 79 6.51 19.19 -28.72
CA ARG A 79 5.91 20.51 -28.99
C ARG A 79 6.06 21.50 -27.84
N VAL A 80 7.23 21.58 -27.25
CA VAL A 80 7.54 22.58 -26.24
C VAL A 80 7.92 23.89 -26.94
N ALA A 81 7.31 25.01 -26.56
CA ALA A 81 7.67 26.31 -27.10
C ALA A 81 9.15 26.61 -26.81
N PRO A 82 9.88 27.32 -27.71
CA PRO A 82 11.24 27.75 -27.41
C PRO A 82 11.27 28.64 -26.17
N GLY A 83 12.23 28.34 -25.28
CA GLY A 83 12.36 29.05 -24.02
C GLY A 83 13.25 28.31 -23.02
N ARG A 84 13.44 28.91 -21.86
CA ARG A 84 14.10 28.28 -20.73
C ARG A 84 13.04 27.79 -19.75
N TYR A 85 13.16 26.54 -19.34
CA TYR A 85 12.21 25.90 -18.45
C TYR A 85 12.94 25.24 -17.29
N GLU A 86 12.31 25.28 -16.16
CA GLU A 86 12.58 24.36 -15.07
C GLU A 86 11.96 23.01 -15.40
N ILE A 87 12.66 21.94 -15.14
CA ILE A 87 12.19 20.58 -15.32
C ILE A 87 12.39 19.82 -14.01
N VAL A 88 11.33 19.19 -13.53
CA VAL A 88 11.30 18.52 -12.21
C VAL A 88 10.99 17.06 -12.40
N GLY A 89 11.84 16.21 -11.84
CA GLY A 89 11.66 14.77 -11.79
C GLY A 89 11.32 14.30 -10.37
N VAL A 90 10.34 13.41 -10.24
CA VAL A 90 9.92 12.79 -8.99
C VAL A 90 9.74 11.29 -9.19
N SER A 91 10.30 10.48 -8.30
CA SER A 91 10.07 9.05 -8.25
C SER A 91 9.98 8.55 -6.82
N ILE A 92 9.15 7.53 -6.61
CA ILE A 92 9.01 6.91 -5.28
C ILE A 92 10.37 6.34 -4.85
N GLY A 93 10.79 6.66 -3.65
CA GLY A 93 12.07 6.17 -3.12
C GLY A 93 13.27 7.05 -3.41
N PHE A 94 13.10 8.17 -4.13
CA PHE A 94 14.17 9.08 -4.50
C PHE A 94 13.88 10.52 -4.10
N LEU A 95 14.92 11.34 -3.95
CA LEU A 95 14.78 12.79 -3.78
C LEU A 95 14.28 13.38 -5.10
N ALA A 96 13.38 14.37 -4.98
CA ALA A 96 12.99 15.16 -6.14
C ALA A 96 14.23 15.85 -6.74
N THR A 97 14.34 15.80 -8.06
CA THR A 97 15.46 16.37 -8.78
C THR A 97 14.96 17.47 -9.70
N GLU A 98 15.59 18.62 -9.65
CA GLU A 98 15.28 19.80 -10.46
C GLU A 98 16.48 20.13 -11.35
N ASP A 99 16.21 20.54 -12.57
CA ASP A 99 17.20 21.03 -13.53
C ASP A 99 16.57 22.09 -14.42
N SER A 100 17.39 22.76 -15.20
CA SER A 100 16.93 23.74 -16.19
C SER A 100 17.26 23.30 -17.60
N VAL A 101 16.29 23.43 -18.51
CA VAL A 101 16.43 23.05 -19.90
C VAL A 101 16.16 24.25 -20.81
N VAL A 102 16.97 24.42 -21.86
CA VAL A 102 16.76 25.40 -22.89
C VAL A 102 16.23 24.72 -24.14
N VAL A 103 15.01 25.02 -24.50
CA VAL A 103 14.38 24.52 -25.73
C VAL A 103 14.58 25.52 -26.84
N ARG A 104 15.19 25.09 -27.94
CA ARG A 104 15.34 25.90 -29.15
C ARG A 104 14.33 25.55 -30.20
N SER A 105 14.07 26.51 -31.10
CA SER A 105 13.10 26.34 -32.18
C SER A 105 13.46 25.17 -33.09
N GLY A 106 12.55 24.19 -33.20
CA GLY A 106 12.70 23.00 -34.04
C GLY A 106 13.74 21.97 -33.58
N GLU A 107 14.42 22.20 -32.45
CA GLU A 107 15.46 21.29 -31.93
C GLU A 107 14.93 20.35 -30.85
N THR A 108 15.62 19.21 -30.67
CA THR A 108 15.42 18.32 -29.55
C THR A 108 16.52 18.56 -28.51
N THR A 109 16.13 18.94 -27.31
CA THR A 109 17.05 19.09 -26.18
C THR A 109 17.08 17.80 -25.38
N HIS A 110 18.28 17.34 -25.02
CA HIS A 110 18.46 16.13 -24.22
C HIS A 110 18.77 16.46 -22.76
N VAL A 111 18.12 15.72 -21.83
CA VAL A 111 18.27 15.89 -20.39
C VAL A 111 18.49 14.51 -19.75
N ARG A 112 19.36 14.47 -18.76
CA ARG A 112 19.57 13.27 -17.95
C ARG A 112 19.37 13.60 -16.48
N PHE A 113 18.36 13.01 -15.86
CA PHE A 113 18.15 13.08 -14.42
C PHE A 113 18.90 11.93 -13.73
N ARG A 114 19.73 12.31 -12.77
CA ARG A 114 20.31 11.34 -11.84
C ARG A 114 19.65 11.52 -10.49
N PHE A 115 18.81 10.59 -10.10
CA PHE A 115 18.16 10.59 -8.80
C PHE A 115 19.10 10.08 -7.71
N ALA A 116 19.18 10.81 -6.62
CA ALA A 116 19.85 10.35 -5.41
C ALA A 116 18.80 9.67 -4.51
N ALA A 117 19.15 8.51 -3.97
CA ALA A 117 18.40 7.97 -2.85
C ALA A 117 18.60 8.92 -1.65
N PRO A 118 17.55 9.21 -0.87
CA PRO A 118 17.73 9.97 0.36
C PRO A 118 18.67 9.21 1.30
N PRO A 119 19.53 9.90 2.07
CA PRO A 119 20.30 9.24 3.09
C PRO A 119 19.32 8.57 4.07
N LEU A 120 19.48 7.27 4.26
CA LEU A 120 18.68 6.51 5.19
C LEU A 120 19.36 6.50 6.55
N HIS A 121 18.65 7.00 7.56
CA HIS A 121 19.03 6.87 8.95
C HIS A 121 18.35 5.61 9.50
N VAL A 122 19.14 4.73 10.07
CA VAL A 122 18.63 3.50 10.70
C VAL A 122 18.71 3.69 12.21
N ASP A 123 17.56 3.71 12.84
CA ASP A 123 17.41 3.82 14.28
C ASP A 123 16.81 2.55 14.86
N THR A 124 17.23 2.19 16.07
CA THR A 124 16.56 1.15 16.84
C THR A 124 15.71 1.81 17.91
N LEU A 125 14.39 1.68 17.76
CA LEU A 125 13.45 2.17 18.76
C LEU A 125 13.25 1.10 19.85
N PRO A 126 13.19 1.52 21.12
CA PRO A 126 12.88 0.59 22.21
C PRO A 126 11.45 0.07 22.11
N PRO A 127 11.13 -1.03 22.82
CA PRO A 127 9.75 -1.51 22.96
C PRO A 127 8.82 -0.40 23.45
N ARG A 128 7.60 -0.35 22.94
CA ARG A 128 6.56 0.59 23.42
C ARG A 128 6.00 0.17 24.77
N LEU A 129 5.95 -1.14 25.03
CA LEU A 129 5.46 -1.73 26.26
C LEU A 129 6.57 -2.57 26.91
N ALA A 130 6.57 -2.67 28.22
CA ALA A 130 7.40 -3.64 28.91
C ALA A 130 6.94 -5.06 28.59
N ARG A 131 7.89 -5.99 28.48
CA ARG A 131 7.59 -7.39 28.12
C ARG A 131 6.59 -8.00 29.12
N GLY A 132 5.55 -8.64 28.61
CA GLY A 132 4.51 -9.27 29.41
C GLY A 132 3.46 -8.32 29.95
N THR A 133 3.51 -7.02 29.62
CA THR A 133 2.50 -6.03 30.07
C THR A 133 1.25 -5.98 29.20
N ARG A 134 1.31 -6.54 27.98
CA ARG A 134 0.11 -6.65 27.16
C ARG A 134 -0.74 -7.82 27.69
N PRO A 135 -1.89 -7.54 28.31
CA PRO A 135 -2.76 -8.58 28.81
C PRO A 135 -3.34 -9.41 27.65
N ASP A 136 -4.07 -10.48 27.98
CA ASP A 136 -4.80 -11.34 27.03
C ASP A 136 -5.90 -10.56 26.28
N THR A 137 -5.50 -9.47 25.65
CA THR A 137 -6.36 -8.57 24.89
C THR A 137 -6.57 -9.13 23.49
N ALA A 138 -7.67 -8.68 22.90
CA ALA A 138 -7.91 -8.90 21.48
C ALA A 138 -6.74 -8.36 20.64
N PRO A 139 -6.37 -9.02 19.52
CA PRO A 139 -5.43 -8.45 18.56
C PRO A 139 -5.96 -7.12 18.01
N ASP A 140 -5.08 -6.27 17.49
CA ASP A 140 -5.44 -4.94 16.99
C ASP A 140 -6.49 -5.01 15.86
N ASP A 141 -6.50 -6.08 15.09
CA ASP A 141 -7.44 -6.38 14.01
C ASP A 141 -8.58 -7.35 14.40
N ALA A 142 -8.90 -7.43 15.70
CA ALA A 142 -9.89 -8.37 16.23
C ALA A 142 -11.24 -8.33 15.50
N GLY A 143 -11.70 -7.15 15.10
CA GLY A 143 -12.95 -7.01 14.36
C GLY A 143 -12.94 -7.75 13.03
N THR A 144 -11.84 -7.68 12.29
CA THR A 144 -11.64 -8.42 11.04
C THR A 144 -11.52 -9.92 11.29
N ILE A 145 -10.71 -10.31 12.26
CA ILE A 145 -10.52 -11.72 12.66
C ILE A 145 -11.86 -12.35 13.06
N ASP A 146 -12.65 -11.69 13.89
CA ASP A 146 -13.94 -12.20 14.34
C ASP A 146 -14.95 -12.34 13.19
N ARG A 147 -14.93 -11.43 12.20
CA ARG A 147 -15.75 -11.53 11.00
C ARG A 147 -15.36 -12.71 10.11
N VAL A 148 -14.07 -12.83 9.80
CA VAL A 148 -13.56 -13.95 9.00
C VAL A 148 -13.82 -15.28 9.71
N ALA A 149 -13.59 -15.38 11.01
CA ALA A 149 -13.89 -16.57 11.79
C ALA A 149 -15.38 -16.95 11.71
N ARG A 150 -16.27 -15.98 11.80
CA ARG A 150 -17.73 -16.19 11.67
C ARG A 150 -18.10 -16.70 10.28
N VAL A 151 -17.61 -16.05 9.21
CA VAL A 151 -17.83 -16.49 7.82
C VAL A 151 -17.28 -17.89 7.60
N ALA A 152 -16.10 -18.18 8.11
CA ALA A 152 -15.49 -19.51 8.06
C ALA A 152 -16.16 -20.53 8.99
N ARG A 153 -17.21 -20.15 9.73
CA ARG A 153 -17.92 -20.98 10.71
C ARG A 153 -17.00 -21.56 11.79
N LEU A 154 -16.03 -20.77 12.22
CA LEU A 154 -15.19 -21.09 13.35
C LEU A 154 -15.84 -20.56 14.64
N ALA A 155 -15.82 -21.39 15.67
CA ALA A 155 -16.26 -20.89 16.99
C ALA A 155 -15.28 -19.83 17.50
N ALA A 156 -15.78 -18.75 18.14
CA ALA A 156 -14.93 -17.71 18.70
C ALA A 156 -13.91 -18.27 19.70
N LEU A 157 -12.65 -17.80 19.73
CA LEU A 157 -11.70 -18.18 20.78
C LEU A 157 -11.92 -17.41 22.08
N ARG A 158 -12.67 -16.29 22.00
CA ARG A 158 -13.02 -15.41 23.11
C ARG A 158 -14.54 -15.14 23.15
N PRO A 159 -15.19 -15.11 24.31
CA PRO A 159 -14.83 -15.80 25.55
C PRO A 159 -14.82 -17.33 25.32
N ARG A 160 -14.16 -18.07 26.18
CA ARG A 160 -14.03 -19.53 26.06
C ARG A 160 -15.40 -20.21 25.99
N PRO A 161 -15.78 -20.91 24.93
CA PRO A 161 -16.92 -21.80 24.94
C PRO A 161 -16.59 -23.07 25.71
N ALA A 162 -17.54 -23.58 26.48
CA ALA A 162 -17.49 -24.96 26.97
C ALA A 162 -17.32 -25.93 25.78
N ASN A 163 -16.59 -27.02 25.92
CA ASN A 163 -16.39 -28.06 24.88
C ASN A 163 -15.37 -27.77 23.76
N ARG A 164 -14.23 -27.18 24.06
CA ARG A 164 -13.14 -27.03 23.11
C ARG A 164 -12.03 -28.03 23.28
N ALA A 165 -11.27 -28.21 22.19
CA ALA A 165 -9.97 -28.83 22.25
C ALA A 165 -9.14 -28.18 23.36
N PRO A 166 -8.37 -28.96 24.14
CA PRO A 166 -7.52 -28.45 25.20
C PRO A 166 -6.56 -27.38 24.71
N ARG A 167 -6.08 -27.48 23.47
CA ARG A 167 -5.19 -26.48 22.85
C ARG A 167 -5.70 -26.13 21.45
N GLU A 168 -5.72 -24.86 21.12
CA GLU A 168 -6.05 -24.37 19.76
C GLU A 168 -5.14 -23.21 19.41
N LEU A 169 -4.66 -23.24 18.18
CA LEU A 169 -3.77 -22.26 17.58
C LEU A 169 -4.40 -21.76 16.29
N ARG A 170 -4.41 -20.44 16.09
CA ARG A 170 -4.82 -19.77 14.86
C ARG A 170 -3.74 -18.81 14.44
N ILE A 171 -3.25 -18.95 13.22
CA ILE A 171 -2.23 -18.11 12.64
C ILE A 171 -2.85 -17.41 11.45
N TRP A 172 -3.03 -16.11 11.59
CA TRP A 172 -3.58 -15.22 10.58
C TRP A 172 -2.42 -14.56 9.85
N VAL A 173 -2.40 -14.70 8.54
CA VAL A 173 -1.43 -14.05 7.66
C VAL A 173 -2.20 -13.12 6.75
N GLY A 174 -1.93 -11.83 6.86
CA GLY A 174 -2.59 -10.78 6.10
C GLY A 174 -1.62 -9.72 5.63
N GLY A 175 -2.08 -8.88 4.69
CA GLY A 175 -1.26 -7.84 4.07
C GLY A 175 -0.55 -8.32 2.80
N GLY A 176 -0.11 -7.35 2.01
CA GLY A 176 0.53 -7.57 0.71
C GLY A 176 -0.45 -7.57 -0.46
N LEU A 177 -0.03 -6.90 -1.56
CA LEU A 177 -0.82 -6.83 -2.77
C LEU A 177 -0.80 -8.17 -3.51
N GLY A 178 -2.00 -8.69 -3.82
CA GLY A 178 -2.16 -9.86 -4.68
C GLY A 178 -1.92 -11.22 -4.02
N ILE A 179 -1.72 -11.28 -2.70
CA ILE A 179 -1.59 -12.53 -1.95
C ILE A 179 -2.91 -12.79 -1.20
N PRO A 180 -3.57 -13.95 -1.38
CA PRO A 180 -4.72 -14.29 -0.57
C PRO A 180 -4.33 -14.34 0.91
N MET A 181 -5.13 -13.71 1.75
CA MET A 181 -4.96 -13.80 3.18
C MET A 181 -5.23 -15.23 3.65
N ARG A 182 -4.52 -15.68 4.65
CA ARG A 182 -4.52 -17.08 5.10
C ARG A 182 -4.76 -17.18 6.59
N LEU A 183 -5.49 -18.21 6.97
CA LEU A 183 -5.61 -18.68 8.34
C LEU A 183 -5.18 -20.14 8.38
N LEU A 184 -4.17 -20.45 9.17
CA LEU A 184 -3.86 -21.82 9.57
C LEU A 184 -4.43 -22.04 10.98
N ARG A 185 -5.32 -23.01 11.11
CA ARG A 185 -5.89 -23.43 12.38
C ARG A 185 -5.38 -24.83 12.74
N ILE A 186 -4.89 -25.01 13.96
CA ILE A 186 -4.49 -26.31 14.51
C ILE A 186 -5.17 -26.48 15.86
N ALA A 187 -5.80 -27.64 16.06
CA ALA A 187 -6.40 -28.02 17.32
C ALA A 187 -5.82 -29.36 17.80
N ASP A 188 -5.47 -29.40 19.07
CA ASP A 188 -4.93 -30.57 19.75
C ASP A 188 -5.90 -30.95 20.89
N ASP A 189 -6.54 -32.12 20.78
CA ASP A 189 -7.47 -32.62 21.78
C ASP A 189 -6.81 -33.49 22.85
N GLY A 190 -5.47 -33.59 22.80
CA GLY A 190 -4.64 -34.42 23.69
C GLY A 190 -4.40 -35.82 23.16
N THR A 191 -5.22 -36.30 22.20
CA THR A 191 -5.05 -37.59 21.55
C THR A 191 -4.70 -37.42 20.09
N ARG A 192 -5.30 -36.47 19.43
CA ARG A 192 -5.17 -36.19 17.99
C ARG A 192 -4.92 -34.72 17.74
N VAL A 193 -3.98 -34.45 16.85
CA VAL A 193 -3.76 -33.12 16.29
C VAL A 193 -4.40 -33.06 14.90
N HIS A 194 -5.25 -32.10 14.67
CA HIS A 194 -5.88 -31.85 13.39
C HIS A 194 -5.80 -30.36 13.03
N GLY A 195 -5.84 -30.06 11.76
CA GLY A 195 -5.74 -28.69 11.32
C GLY A 195 -6.49 -28.42 10.03
N GLU A 196 -6.58 -27.18 9.67
CA GLU A 196 -7.18 -26.71 8.43
C GLU A 196 -6.51 -25.43 7.97
N GLN A 197 -6.46 -25.22 6.67
CA GLN A 197 -6.06 -23.94 6.10
C GLN A 197 -7.30 -23.29 5.46
N ILE A 198 -7.49 -22.02 5.75
CA ILE A 198 -8.58 -21.21 5.22
C ILE A 198 -7.96 -20.05 4.47
N LEU A 199 -8.37 -19.87 3.22
CA LEU A 199 -8.11 -18.65 2.48
C LEU A 199 -9.27 -17.70 2.68
N TRP A 200 -8.97 -16.43 2.79
CA TRP A 200 -9.98 -15.41 2.94
C TRP A 200 -9.61 -14.14 2.20
N LEU A 201 -10.61 -13.36 1.88
CA LEU A 201 -10.48 -12.05 1.28
C LEU A 201 -11.47 -11.10 1.94
N MET A 202 -11.11 -9.84 1.94
CA MET A 202 -11.97 -8.76 2.38
C MET A 202 -11.93 -7.67 1.32
N GLN A 203 -13.10 -7.16 0.95
CA GLN A 203 -13.23 -6.14 -0.08
C GLN A 203 -14.25 -5.10 0.34
N THR A 204 -13.83 -3.85 0.36
CA THR A 204 -14.75 -2.73 0.52
C THR A 204 -15.53 -2.52 -0.79
N ILE A 205 -16.85 -2.49 -0.68
CA ILE A 205 -17.77 -2.28 -1.80
C ILE A 205 -18.40 -0.90 -1.62
N PRO A 206 -18.11 0.09 -2.46
CA PRO A 206 -18.79 1.38 -2.44
C PRO A 206 -20.30 1.20 -2.69
N GLU A 207 -21.14 1.84 -1.91
CA GLU A 207 -22.60 1.70 -1.97
C GLU A 207 -23.21 2.03 -3.35
N ARG A 208 -22.55 2.91 -4.10
CA ARG A 208 -22.97 3.36 -5.44
C ARG A 208 -22.27 2.62 -6.60
N SER A 209 -21.58 1.53 -6.32
CA SER A 209 -20.88 0.81 -7.40
C SER A 209 -21.85 -0.03 -8.22
N ASP A 210 -21.61 -0.08 -9.53
CA ASP A 210 -22.36 -0.87 -10.50
C ASP A 210 -22.61 -2.32 -10.01
N ALA A 211 -23.81 -2.60 -9.58
CA ALA A 211 -24.22 -3.93 -9.10
C ALA A 211 -23.84 -5.09 -10.06
N PRO A 212 -23.91 -4.93 -11.40
CA PRO A 212 -23.47 -5.95 -12.35
C PRO A 212 -21.97 -6.26 -12.27
N ARG A 213 -21.13 -5.26 -12.09
CA ARG A 213 -19.67 -5.40 -12.03
C ARG A 213 -19.23 -6.15 -10.78
N TRP A 214 -19.88 -5.89 -9.65
CA TRP A 214 -19.64 -6.60 -8.39
C TRP A 214 -20.10 -8.04 -8.45
N ARG A 215 -21.25 -8.29 -9.06
CA ARG A 215 -21.73 -9.66 -9.24
C ARG A 215 -20.78 -10.47 -10.10
N ALA A 216 -20.29 -9.91 -11.22
CA ALA A 216 -19.29 -10.56 -12.06
C ALA A 216 -17.97 -10.83 -11.30
N PHE A 217 -17.54 -9.92 -10.43
CA PHE A 217 -16.38 -10.13 -9.57
C PHE A 217 -16.62 -11.26 -8.57
N LEU A 218 -17.75 -11.25 -7.85
CA LEU A 218 -18.12 -12.30 -6.90
C LEU A 218 -18.25 -13.66 -7.59
N ASP A 219 -18.76 -13.71 -8.82
CA ASP A 219 -18.87 -14.93 -9.61
C ASP A 219 -17.51 -15.44 -10.08
N SER A 220 -16.53 -14.55 -10.30
CA SER A 220 -15.17 -14.91 -10.72
C SER A 220 -14.26 -15.39 -9.59
N VAL A 221 -14.44 -14.85 -8.38
CA VAL A 221 -13.61 -15.18 -7.21
C VAL A 221 -13.63 -16.67 -6.86
N PRO A 222 -14.78 -17.36 -6.82
CA PRO A 222 -14.82 -18.80 -6.52
C PRO A 222 -14.01 -19.65 -7.50
N THR A 223 -14.04 -19.29 -8.79
CA THR A 223 -13.30 -20.01 -9.82
C THR A 223 -11.80 -19.83 -9.62
N TRP A 224 -11.35 -18.60 -9.45
CA TRP A 224 -9.94 -18.31 -9.20
C TRP A 224 -9.40 -18.99 -7.93
N LEU A 225 -10.12 -18.89 -6.81
CA LEU A 225 -9.71 -19.55 -5.56
C LEU A 225 -9.69 -21.07 -5.69
N ARG A 226 -10.67 -21.66 -6.37
CA ARG A 226 -10.76 -23.09 -6.59
C ARG A 226 -9.62 -23.59 -7.46
N ASP A 227 -9.41 -22.94 -8.60
CA ASP A 227 -8.47 -23.40 -9.61
C ASP A 227 -7.01 -23.18 -9.18
N THR A 228 -6.74 -22.08 -8.47
CA THR A 228 -5.38 -21.74 -8.03
C THR A 228 -5.01 -22.36 -6.69
N PHE A 229 -5.98 -22.45 -5.76
CA PHE A 229 -5.70 -22.83 -4.37
C PHE A 229 -6.48 -24.06 -3.90
N HIS A 230 -7.17 -24.74 -4.80
CA HIS A 230 -8.00 -25.91 -4.47
C HIS A 230 -8.97 -25.65 -3.30
N CYS A 231 -9.58 -24.50 -3.32
CA CYS A 231 -10.58 -24.13 -2.34
C CYS A 231 -11.86 -24.92 -2.50
N GLY A 232 -12.43 -25.32 -1.38
CA GLY A 232 -13.79 -25.85 -1.30
C GLY A 232 -14.85 -24.76 -1.55
N PRO A 233 -16.11 -25.03 -1.21
CA PRO A 233 -17.19 -24.06 -1.38
C PRO A 233 -16.87 -22.73 -0.69
N LEU A 234 -17.11 -21.61 -1.40
CA LEU A 234 -16.95 -20.28 -0.87
C LEU A 234 -18.08 -19.97 0.12
N LEU A 235 -17.70 -19.52 1.29
CA LEU A 235 -18.59 -18.93 2.27
C LEU A 235 -18.38 -17.41 2.21
N ALA A 236 -19.45 -16.64 2.13
CA ALA A 236 -19.37 -15.20 2.04
C ALA A 236 -20.46 -14.53 2.90
N ASP A 237 -20.13 -13.38 3.43
CA ASP A 237 -21.07 -12.50 4.14
C ASP A 237 -20.77 -11.04 3.79
N THR A 238 -21.80 -10.22 3.73
CA THR A 238 -21.70 -8.79 3.45
C THR A 238 -22.20 -8.02 4.66
N THR A 239 -21.32 -7.20 5.22
CA THR A 239 -21.66 -6.35 6.35
C THR A 239 -21.70 -4.89 5.92
N HIS A 240 -22.78 -4.19 6.26
CA HIS A 240 -22.92 -2.76 6.03
C HIS A 240 -22.29 -1.97 7.19
N HIS A 241 -21.41 -1.01 6.87
CA HIS A 241 -20.81 -0.10 7.81
C HIS A 241 -21.23 1.33 7.47
N ALA A 242 -21.94 1.97 8.40
CA ALA A 242 -22.21 3.41 8.33
C ALA A 242 -21.05 4.15 8.99
N GLU A 243 -20.08 4.62 8.23
CA GLU A 243 -19.00 5.45 8.73
C GLU A 243 -19.23 6.92 8.36
N ALA A 244 -19.20 7.80 9.37
CA ALA A 244 -19.51 9.22 9.22
C ALA A 244 -18.51 10.01 8.34
N GLN A 245 -17.34 9.48 8.06
CA GLN A 245 -16.28 10.16 7.28
C GLN A 245 -16.04 9.59 5.88
N SER A 246 -16.37 8.34 5.61
CA SER A 246 -16.11 7.66 4.32
C SER A 246 -17.38 7.33 3.52
N GLY A 247 -18.56 7.68 4.06
CA GLY A 247 -19.85 7.29 3.49
C GLY A 247 -20.23 5.85 3.80
N ASP A 248 -21.45 5.49 3.46
CA ASP A 248 -21.96 4.13 3.63
C ASP A 248 -21.16 3.16 2.76
N GLN A 249 -20.52 2.20 3.38
CA GLN A 249 -19.70 1.20 2.70
C GLN A 249 -20.15 -0.20 3.10
N ASN A 250 -20.28 -1.05 2.12
CA ASN A 250 -20.46 -2.48 2.33
C ASN A 250 -19.09 -3.16 2.32
N GLU A 251 -18.87 -4.08 3.23
CA GLU A 251 -17.67 -4.87 3.28
C GLU A 251 -18.02 -6.35 3.07
N LEU A 252 -17.49 -6.91 1.99
CA LEU A 252 -17.59 -8.32 1.69
C LEU A 252 -16.44 -9.06 2.36
N VAL A 253 -16.77 -10.06 3.14
CA VAL A 253 -15.81 -11.06 3.63
C VAL A 253 -16.16 -12.40 3.00
N ALA A 254 -15.19 -13.04 2.37
CA ALA A 254 -15.34 -14.37 1.82
C ALA A 254 -14.21 -15.27 2.28
N ALA A 255 -14.54 -16.53 2.54
CA ALA A 255 -13.59 -17.52 3.01
C ALA A 255 -13.86 -18.89 2.39
N CYS A 256 -12.80 -19.67 2.18
CA CYS A 256 -12.92 -21.06 1.74
C CYS A 256 -11.84 -21.94 2.39
N ARG A 257 -12.18 -23.19 2.62
CA ARG A 257 -11.23 -24.19 3.14
C ARG A 257 -10.43 -24.81 2.00
N VAL A 258 -9.11 -24.84 2.17
CA VAL A 258 -8.21 -25.54 1.26
C VAL A 258 -8.44 -27.05 1.38
N GLN A 259 -8.58 -27.69 0.24
CA GLN A 259 -8.71 -29.15 0.16
C GLN A 259 -7.33 -29.76 -0.14
N PHE A 260 -6.77 -30.49 0.81
CA PHE A 260 -5.49 -31.16 0.63
C PHE A 260 -5.67 -32.46 -0.15
N ALA A 261 -4.84 -32.70 -1.17
CA ALA A 261 -4.83 -33.99 -1.86
C ALA A 261 -4.37 -35.13 -0.92
N ARG A 262 -3.52 -34.82 0.03
CA ARG A 262 -3.10 -35.71 1.11
C ARG A 262 -3.12 -34.93 2.41
N GLU A 263 -3.74 -35.50 3.42
CA GLU A 263 -3.82 -34.90 4.75
C GLU A 263 -2.41 -34.60 5.30
N PRO A 264 -2.11 -33.37 5.70
CA PRO A 264 -0.84 -33.02 6.31
C PRO A 264 -0.61 -33.76 7.64
N ASN A 265 0.65 -33.98 7.98
CA ASN A 265 0.98 -34.45 9.31
C ASN A 265 0.89 -33.29 10.30
N TRP A 266 -0.31 -33.00 10.79
CA TRP A 266 -0.57 -31.87 11.68
C TRP A 266 0.24 -31.87 12.97
N ARG A 267 0.60 -33.03 13.47
CA ARG A 267 1.49 -33.16 14.65
C ARG A 267 2.90 -32.65 14.33
N ALA A 268 3.40 -32.97 13.14
CA ALA A 268 4.71 -32.48 12.70
C ALA A 268 4.66 -30.95 12.45
N VAL A 269 3.58 -30.44 11.86
CA VAL A 269 3.39 -29.00 11.67
C VAL A 269 3.35 -28.27 13.00
N LEU A 270 2.60 -28.78 13.98
CA LEU A 270 2.55 -28.18 15.30
C LEU A 270 3.94 -28.21 15.98
N ALA A 271 4.66 -29.32 15.90
CA ALA A 271 6.00 -29.43 16.46
C ALA A 271 7.00 -28.44 15.82
N GLU A 272 6.85 -28.17 14.50
CA GLU A 272 7.64 -27.15 13.82
C GLU A 272 7.34 -25.75 14.36
N LEU A 273 6.06 -25.40 14.47
CA LEU A 273 5.63 -24.12 15.04
C LEU A 273 6.09 -23.93 16.49
N GLU A 274 6.10 -25.00 17.28
CA GLU A 274 6.58 -24.99 18.65
C GLU A 274 8.10 -24.74 18.74
N ARG A 275 8.88 -25.20 17.76
CA ARG A 275 10.32 -24.85 17.66
C ARG A 275 10.55 -23.35 17.47
N HIS A 276 9.59 -22.64 16.88
CA HIS A 276 9.58 -21.19 16.70
C HIS A 276 8.82 -20.47 17.82
N HIS A 277 8.71 -21.06 18.97
CA HIS A 277 8.14 -20.47 20.20
C HIS A 277 6.73 -19.90 20.04
N ILE A 278 5.90 -20.45 19.12
CA ILE A 278 4.58 -19.94 18.73
C ILE A 278 3.66 -19.62 19.91
N TRP A 279 3.77 -20.34 21.03
CA TRP A 279 2.94 -20.13 22.21
C TRP A 279 3.37 -18.93 23.05
N ASN A 280 4.62 -18.48 22.92
CA ASN A 280 5.27 -17.55 23.84
C ASN A 280 5.93 -16.34 23.18
N LEU A 281 5.83 -16.18 21.87
CA LEU A 281 6.38 -14.99 21.20
C LEU A 281 5.74 -13.73 21.77
N PRO A 282 6.52 -12.69 22.05
CA PRO A 282 6.00 -11.41 22.48
C PRO A 282 5.21 -10.72 21.34
N ASP A 283 4.36 -9.78 21.70
CA ASP A 283 3.73 -8.88 20.75
C ASP A 283 4.76 -7.88 20.20
N ALA A 284 4.56 -7.39 18.99
CA ALA A 284 5.46 -6.41 18.38
C ALA A 284 5.66 -5.14 19.23
N SER A 285 4.65 -4.76 20.03
CA SER A 285 4.76 -3.63 20.94
C SER A 285 5.72 -3.88 22.12
N GLU A 286 6.04 -5.14 22.41
CA GLU A 286 6.97 -5.57 23.45
C GLU A 286 8.39 -5.82 22.90
N LEU A 287 8.61 -5.57 21.61
CA LEU A 287 9.88 -5.79 20.93
C LEU A 287 10.50 -4.47 20.49
N PRO A 288 11.84 -4.37 20.46
CA PRO A 288 12.51 -3.29 19.78
C PRO A 288 12.24 -3.39 18.28
N VAL A 289 12.24 -2.26 17.58
CA VAL A 289 12.04 -2.21 16.13
C VAL A 289 13.11 -1.36 15.47
N VAL A 290 13.67 -1.86 14.39
CA VAL A 290 14.54 -1.07 13.52
C VAL A 290 13.67 -0.30 12.54
N VAL A 291 13.77 1.01 12.58
CA VAL A 291 13.07 1.92 11.67
C VAL A 291 14.05 2.59 10.73
N THR A 292 13.65 2.75 9.49
CA THR A 292 14.40 3.52 8.50
C THR A 292 13.73 4.87 8.34
N ARG A 293 14.51 5.95 8.49
CA ARG A 293 14.01 7.32 8.35
C ARG A 293 14.72 8.02 7.20
N ARG A 294 13.98 8.79 6.41
CA ARG A 294 14.55 9.69 5.39
C ARG A 294 15.01 11.00 6.00
N GLN A 295 14.27 11.49 6.98
CA GLN A 295 14.58 12.70 7.76
C GLN A 295 14.25 12.44 9.23
N VAL A 296 14.71 13.32 10.13
CA VAL A 296 14.53 13.15 11.59
C VAL A 296 13.08 12.90 12.01
N ASN A 297 12.11 13.44 11.26
CA ASN A 297 10.68 13.34 11.57
C ASN A 297 9.89 12.51 10.53
N GLU A 298 10.55 11.87 9.56
CA GLU A 298 9.89 11.12 8.50
C GLU A 298 10.29 9.64 8.55
N GLU A 299 9.43 8.83 9.15
CA GLU A 299 9.58 7.38 9.15
C GLU A 299 9.18 6.81 7.78
N VAL A 300 10.00 5.93 7.22
CA VAL A 300 9.64 5.18 6.02
C VAL A 300 8.69 4.07 6.42
N ILE A 301 7.39 4.32 6.25
CA ILE A 301 6.36 3.33 6.49
C ILE A 301 6.32 2.38 5.30
N THR A 302 6.45 1.08 5.58
CA THR A 302 6.21 0.05 4.58
C THR A 302 4.72 -0.28 4.55
N THR A 303 4.02 0.14 3.51
CA THR A 303 2.58 -0.10 3.33
C THR A 303 2.27 -1.49 2.78
N ASP A 304 3.25 -2.15 2.15
CA ASP A 304 3.07 -3.44 1.45
C ASP A 304 3.63 -4.63 2.26
N GLY A 305 3.63 -4.50 3.57
CA GLY A 305 4.14 -5.53 4.46
C GLY A 305 3.15 -6.66 4.72
N VAL A 306 3.70 -7.83 5.02
CA VAL A 306 2.92 -8.99 5.49
C VAL A 306 3.13 -9.14 6.98
N GLY A 307 2.03 -9.26 7.72
CA GLY A 307 2.04 -9.50 9.16
C GLY A 307 1.52 -10.88 9.51
N VAL A 308 1.89 -11.32 10.70
CA VAL A 308 1.34 -12.52 11.32
C VAL A 308 0.67 -12.14 12.63
N THR A 309 -0.61 -12.49 12.75
CA THR A 309 -1.35 -12.42 14.02
C THR A 309 -1.62 -13.83 14.49
N VAL A 310 -1.30 -14.10 15.73
CA VAL A 310 -1.46 -15.43 16.33
C VAL A 310 -2.41 -15.35 17.51
N GLU A 311 -3.42 -16.20 17.49
CA GLU A 311 -4.30 -16.45 18.62
C GLU A 311 -4.02 -17.86 19.17
N THR A 312 -3.84 -17.97 20.46
CA THR A 312 -3.58 -19.24 21.15
C THR A 312 -4.58 -19.47 22.27
N TRP A 313 -5.01 -20.71 22.40
CA TRP A 313 -5.68 -21.23 23.56
C TRP A 313 -4.91 -22.46 24.07
N ASN A 314 -4.30 -22.39 25.24
CA ASN A 314 -3.47 -23.49 25.77
C ASN A 314 -4.18 -24.42 26.76
N GLY A 315 -5.52 -24.35 26.82
CA GLY A 315 -6.35 -25.11 27.76
C GLY A 315 -6.80 -24.31 28.98
N THR A 316 -6.09 -23.24 29.33
CA THR A 316 -6.39 -22.40 30.49
C THR A 316 -6.46 -20.93 30.15
N ARG A 317 -5.64 -20.47 29.21
CA ARG A 317 -5.46 -19.06 28.91
C ARG A 317 -5.54 -18.81 27.40
N TYR A 318 -6.27 -17.75 27.03
CA TYR A 318 -6.23 -17.16 25.71
C TYR A 318 -5.08 -16.15 25.65
N ARG A 319 -4.41 -16.09 24.51
CA ARG A 319 -3.43 -15.07 24.20
C ARG A 319 -3.48 -14.74 22.72
N ALA A 320 -3.25 -13.47 22.40
CA ALA A 320 -3.02 -13.03 21.03
C ALA A 320 -1.80 -12.10 20.97
N TYR A 321 -1.10 -12.11 19.85
CA TYR A 321 -0.03 -11.18 19.53
C TYR A 321 0.06 -10.96 18.02
N THR A 322 0.60 -9.81 17.61
CA THR A 322 0.78 -9.45 16.21
C THR A 322 2.21 -9.01 15.96
N ILE A 323 2.81 -9.48 14.88
CA ILE A 323 4.15 -9.07 14.44
C ILE A 323 4.07 -8.72 12.95
N GLY A 324 4.26 -7.43 12.65
CA GLY A 324 4.29 -6.92 11.27
C GLY A 324 5.68 -7.00 10.66
N ASN A 325 5.77 -7.33 9.37
CA ASN A 325 7.02 -7.35 8.60
C ASN A 325 8.19 -8.09 9.29
N PRO A 326 8.00 -9.32 9.76
CA PRO A 326 9.01 -9.99 10.56
C PRO A 326 10.34 -10.17 9.81
N ASP A 327 10.33 -10.36 8.51
CA ASP A 327 11.54 -10.51 7.69
C ASP A 327 12.46 -9.27 7.67
N ARG A 328 11.96 -8.13 8.11
CA ARG A 328 12.70 -6.85 8.06
C ARG A 328 13.40 -6.50 9.37
N GLN A 329 13.26 -7.32 10.39
CA GLN A 329 13.80 -7.03 11.70
C GLN A 329 14.91 -8.02 12.08
N PRO A 330 16.02 -7.57 12.69
CA PRO A 330 17.18 -8.41 12.94
C PRO A 330 17.10 -9.26 14.23
N PHE A 331 16.04 -9.07 15.03
CA PHE A 331 15.93 -9.70 16.36
C PHE A 331 15.45 -11.15 16.27
N ALA A 332 15.77 -11.95 17.31
CA ALA A 332 15.48 -13.38 17.33
C ALA A 332 13.98 -13.68 17.22
N GLU A 333 13.18 -12.95 17.97
CA GLU A 333 11.72 -13.11 18.02
C GLU A 333 11.07 -12.83 16.64
N TYR A 334 11.61 -11.86 15.90
CA TYR A 334 11.17 -11.58 14.54
C TYR A 334 11.58 -12.69 13.57
N ARG A 335 12.75 -13.31 13.74
CA ARG A 335 13.14 -14.47 12.92
C ARG A 335 12.22 -15.67 13.15
N ASP A 336 11.80 -15.92 14.39
CA ASP A 336 10.81 -16.95 14.68
C ASP A 336 9.46 -16.63 14.06
N ALA A 337 9.01 -15.37 14.15
CA ALA A 337 7.78 -14.93 13.50
C ALA A 337 7.86 -15.02 11.96
N ALA A 338 9.01 -14.72 11.36
CA ALA A 338 9.26 -14.90 9.93
C ALA A 338 9.19 -16.37 9.51
N ALA A 339 9.79 -17.26 10.28
CA ALA A 339 9.71 -18.69 10.02
C ALA A 339 8.26 -19.21 10.10
N ILE A 340 7.49 -18.75 11.09
CA ILE A 340 6.06 -19.05 11.20
C ILE A 340 5.30 -18.54 9.98
N LEU A 341 5.53 -17.29 9.57
CA LEU A 341 4.94 -16.68 8.38
C LEU A 341 5.23 -17.53 7.13
N HIS A 342 6.50 -17.85 6.89
CA HIS A 342 6.93 -18.63 5.73
C HIS A 342 6.32 -20.03 5.74
N LEU A 343 6.22 -20.66 6.89
CA LEU A 343 5.58 -21.96 7.02
C LEU A 343 4.10 -21.88 6.59
N VAL A 344 3.36 -20.89 7.04
CA VAL A 344 1.93 -20.74 6.69
C VAL A 344 1.76 -20.38 5.21
N VAL A 345 2.63 -19.52 4.65
CA VAL A 345 2.56 -19.11 3.25
C VAL A 345 2.98 -20.26 2.31
N ALA A 346 4.01 -21.02 2.66
CA ALA A 346 4.50 -22.15 1.88
C ALA A 346 3.68 -23.43 2.08
N PHE A 347 2.71 -23.42 3.01
CA PHE A 347 1.89 -24.59 3.30
C PHE A 347 1.26 -25.13 2.00
N PRO A 348 1.39 -26.42 1.71
CA PRO A 348 1.19 -26.95 0.38
C PRO A 348 -0.26 -26.74 -0.11
N THR A 349 -0.41 -25.82 -1.02
CA THR A 349 -1.47 -25.88 -2.01
C THR A 349 -1.02 -26.94 -3.03
N THR A 350 -1.80 -27.95 -3.23
CA THR A 350 -1.44 -29.23 -3.87
C THR A 350 -1.06 -29.19 -5.34
N HIS A 351 -0.30 -28.24 -5.82
CA HIS A 351 0.39 -28.31 -7.11
C HIS A 351 1.59 -27.35 -7.13
N SER A 352 2.75 -27.85 -6.80
CA SER A 352 3.95 -27.39 -7.49
C SER A 352 3.97 -28.05 -8.87
N PRO A 353 4.00 -27.32 -9.99
CA PRO A 353 4.08 -27.91 -11.32
C PRO A 353 5.41 -28.63 -11.61
N ASP A 354 6.34 -28.68 -10.67
CA ASP A 354 7.70 -29.18 -10.86
C ASP A 354 7.97 -30.63 -10.39
N SER A 355 6.95 -31.45 -10.16
CA SER A 355 7.16 -32.88 -9.87
C SER A 355 7.05 -33.78 -11.11
N ARG A 356 7.43 -33.26 -12.30
CA ARG A 356 7.71 -34.09 -13.48
C ARG A 356 9.17 -33.95 -13.84
N GLN A 357 10.01 -34.69 -13.18
CA GLN A 357 11.25 -35.26 -13.74
C GLN A 357 11.40 -36.69 -13.26
#